data_3393c6405ae1296cdc33d209e27e25aa
#
_entry.id   3393c6405ae1296cdc33d209e27e25aa
#
_cell.length_a   1.000
_cell.length_b   1.000
_cell.length_c   1.000
_cell.angle_alpha   90.00
_cell.angle_beta   90.00
_cell.angle_gamma   90.00
#
_symmetry.space_group_name_H-M   'P 1'
#
loop_
_entity.id
_entity.type
_entity.pdbx_description
1 polymer ?
#
loop_
_entity_poly.entity_id
_entity_poly.type
_entity_poly.pdbx_seq_one_letter_code
_entity_poly.pdbx_strand_id
1 'polypeptide(L)' 'MAMEFNRIITLLRKERGITQKQAAQELGISQAQLSHYEKGIRECGLEFVVQIADYYNVSCDYLLGRSAERSGQTIK' A
#
# COMPACT_ATOMS: atom_id res chain seq x y z
N MET A 1 12.30 4.61 -3.36
CA MET A 1 11.67 4.99 -4.18
C MET A 1 10.43 4.34 -4.59
N ALA A 2 9.92 4.74 -5.72
CA ALA A 2 8.61 4.28 -6.14
C ALA A 2 8.56 2.78 -6.27
N MET A 3 9.65 2.18 -6.68
CA MET A 3 9.67 0.75 -6.85
C MET A 3 9.41 0.02 -5.55
N GLU A 4 9.90 0.57 -4.47
CA GLU A 4 9.69 -0.11 -3.19
C GLU A 4 8.27 -0.02 -2.71
N PHE A 5 7.62 1.11 -2.98
CA PHE A 5 6.23 1.27 -2.59
C PHE A 5 5.36 0.18 -3.23
N ASN A 6 5.47 0.01 -4.54
CA ASN A 6 4.61 -0.95 -5.21
C ASN A 6 4.92 -2.40 -4.79
N ARG A 7 6.17 -2.70 -4.51
CA ARG A 7 6.51 -4.04 -4.01
C ARG A 7 5.97 -4.26 -2.62
N ILE A 8 6.06 -3.25 -1.77
CA ILE A 8 5.62 -3.38 -0.39
C ILE A 8 4.12 -3.62 -0.32
N ILE A 9 3.34 -2.85 -1.06
CA ILE A 9 1.88 -3.04 -1.00
C ILE A 9 1.48 -4.40 -1.56
N THR A 10 2.19 -4.88 -2.56
CA THR A 10 1.92 -6.21 -3.10
C THR A 10 2.21 -7.28 -2.07
N LEU A 11 3.35 -7.16 -1.37
CA LEU A 11 3.70 -8.12 -0.35
C LEU A 11 2.72 -8.11 0.81
N LEU A 12 2.30 -6.93 1.24
CA LEU A 12 1.34 -6.82 2.34
C LEU A 12 0.03 -7.49 1.98
N ARG A 13 -0.42 -7.30 0.74
CA ARG A 13 -1.65 -7.94 0.29
C ARG A 13 -1.51 -9.46 0.32
N LYS A 14 -0.38 -9.96 -0.16
CA LYS A 14 -0.14 -11.40 -0.19
C LYS A 14 -0.01 -11.98 1.21
N GLU A 15 0.58 -11.21 2.12
CA GLU A 15 0.68 -11.68 3.50
C GLU A 15 -0.70 -11.86 4.14
N ARG A 16 -1.65 -11.03 3.75
CA ARG A 16 -3.02 -11.17 4.25
C ARG A 16 -3.79 -12.27 3.55
N GLY A 17 -3.27 -12.77 2.45
CA GLY A 17 -3.94 -13.81 1.70
C GLY A 17 -5.18 -13.34 0.98
N ILE A 18 -5.24 -12.08 0.60
CA ILE A 18 -6.41 -11.53 -0.09
C ILE A 18 -6.05 -11.25 -1.55
N THR A 19 -7.08 -11.26 -2.38
CA THR A 19 -6.91 -10.99 -3.81
C THR A 19 -6.87 -9.50 -4.07
N GLN A 20 -6.38 -9.13 -5.26
CA GLN A 20 -6.45 -7.73 -5.68
C GLN A 20 -7.89 -7.23 -5.70
N LYS A 21 -8.80 -8.08 -6.15
CA LYS A 21 -10.20 -7.68 -6.22
C LYS A 21 -10.74 -7.35 -4.85
N GLN A 22 -10.44 -8.19 -3.86
CA GLN A 22 -10.92 -7.95 -2.52
C GLN A 22 -10.31 -6.69 -1.92
N ALA A 23 -9.01 -6.52 -2.06
CA ALA A 23 -8.35 -5.34 -1.52
C ALA A 23 -8.86 -4.08 -2.19
N ALA A 24 -9.06 -4.12 -3.51
CA ALA A 24 -9.57 -2.95 -4.23
C ALA A 24 -10.97 -2.58 -3.75
N GLN A 25 -11.82 -3.57 -3.54
CA GLN A 25 -13.16 -3.30 -3.02
C GLN A 25 -13.11 -2.61 -1.66
N GLU A 26 -12.26 -3.08 -0.81
CA GLU A 26 -12.16 -2.52 0.55
C GLU A 26 -11.52 -1.14 0.54
N LEU A 27 -10.65 -0.89 -0.43
CA LEU A 27 -10.04 0.42 -0.57
C LEU A 27 -10.91 1.40 -1.36
N GLY A 28 -11.98 0.92 -1.97
CA GLY A 28 -12.88 1.78 -2.73
C GLY A 28 -12.36 2.16 -4.10
N ILE A 29 -11.51 1.33 -4.69
CA ILE A 29 -10.97 1.57 -6.03
C ILE A 29 -11.23 0.35 -6.90
N SER A 30 -10.98 0.51 -8.20
CA SER A 30 -11.14 -0.62 -9.11
C SER A 30 -9.95 -1.56 -9.00
N GLN A 31 -10.17 -2.82 -9.38
CA GLN A 31 -9.09 -3.78 -9.39
C GLN A 31 -8.00 -3.37 -10.37
N ALA A 32 -8.39 -2.81 -11.52
CA ALA A 32 -7.42 -2.37 -12.51
C ALA A 32 -6.54 -1.27 -11.93
N GLN A 33 -7.14 -0.37 -11.16
CA GLN A 33 -6.40 0.72 -10.56
C GLN A 33 -5.38 0.19 -9.54
N LEU A 34 -5.81 -0.74 -8.69
CA LEU A 34 -4.89 -1.34 -7.73
C LEU A 34 -3.77 -2.10 -8.44
N SER A 35 -4.11 -2.80 -9.51
CA SER A 35 -3.11 -3.52 -10.28
C SER A 35 -2.04 -2.58 -10.82
N HIS A 36 -2.46 -1.41 -11.31
CA HIS A 36 -1.51 -0.43 -11.81
C HIS A 36 -0.60 0.09 -10.70
N TYR A 37 -1.15 0.29 -9.51
CA TYR A 37 -0.32 0.72 -8.38
C TYR A 37 0.68 -0.36 -7.99
N GLU A 38 0.25 -1.61 -7.97
CA GLU A 38 1.13 -2.71 -7.57
C GLU A 38 2.22 -2.98 -8.61
N LYS A 39 1.96 -2.65 -9.85
CA LYS A 39 2.96 -2.81 -10.91
C LYS A 39 3.88 -1.61 -11.04
N GLY A 40 3.60 -0.54 -10.32
CA GLY A 40 4.41 0.66 -10.41
C GLY A 40 4.17 1.48 -11.65
N ILE A 41 3.09 1.19 -12.39
CA ILE A 41 2.75 1.93 -13.60
C ILE A 41 2.19 3.31 -13.25
N ARG A 42 1.53 3.40 -12.11
CA ARG A 42 0.86 4.61 -11.70
C ARG A 42 1.30 4.99 -10.30
N GLU A 43 1.54 6.28 -10.10
CA GLU A 43 1.93 6.78 -8.79
C GLU A 43 0.70 7.13 -7.99
N CYS A 44 0.78 6.87 -6.70
CA CYS A 44 -0.30 7.21 -5.78
C CYS A 44 -0.12 8.61 -5.25
N GLY A 45 -1.24 9.30 -5.05
CA GLY A 45 -1.21 10.53 -4.28
C GLY A 45 -0.98 10.25 -2.81
N LEU A 46 -0.60 11.29 -2.09
CA LEU A 46 -0.31 11.14 -0.67
C LEU A 46 -1.52 10.63 0.11
N GLU A 47 -2.71 11.09 -0.25
CA GLU A 47 -3.92 10.65 0.42
C GLU A 47 -4.12 9.15 0.31
N PHE A 48 -3.80 8.61 -0.87
CA PHE A 48 -3.97 7.18 -1.07
C PHE A 48 -2.90 6.40 -0.32
N VAL A 49 -1.70 6.96 -0.20
CA VAL A 49 -0.66 6.33 0.61
C VAL A 49 -1.13 6.19 2.05
N VAL A 50 -1.72 7.25 2.60
CA VAL A 50 -2.24 7.21 3.97
C VAL A 50 -3.34 6.17 4.09
N GLN A 51 -4.23 6.11 3.10
CA GLN A 51 -5.33 5.16 3.13
C GLN A 51 -4.81 3.72 3.11
N ILE A 52 -3.82 3.45 2.29
CA ILE A 52 -3.22 2.11 2.24
C ILE A 52 -2.50 1.78 3.54
N ALA A 53 -1.82 2.76 4.11
CA ALA A 53 -1.14 2.55 5.38
C ALA A 53 -2.13 2.15 6.46
N ASP A 54 -3.26 2.83 6.52
CA ASP A 54 -4.31 2.50 7.48
C ASP A 54 -4.88 1.12 7.20
N TYR A 55 -5.11 0.82 5.94
CA TYR A 55 -5.72 -0.45 5.57
C TYR A 55 -4.83 -1.62 5.99
N TYR A 56 -3.54 -1.53 5.76
CA TYR A 56 -2.61 -2.60 6.11
C TYR A 56 -2.02 -2.42 7.50
N ASN A 57 -2.41 -1.37 8.20
CA ASN A 57 -1.95 -1.11 9.58
C ASN A 57 -0.43 -1.02 9.65
N VAL A 58 0.14 -0.23 8.77
CA VAL A 58 1.58 0.04 8.74
C VAL A 58 1.78 1.54 8.66
N SER A 59 3.01 1.98 8.89
CA SER A 59 3.31 3.40 8.80
C SER A 59 3.49 3.83 7.36
N CYS A 60 3.23 5.10 7.10
CA CYS A 60 3.48 5.66 5.77
C CYS A 60 4.97 5.60 5.44
N ASP A 61 5.83 5.81 6.43
CA ASP A 61 7.27 5.74 6.20
C ASP A 61 7.68 4.37 5.74
N TYR A 62 7.09 3.33 6.31
CA TYR A 62 7.38 1.98 5.87
C TYR A 62 6.98 1.79 4.40
N LEU A 63 5.80 2.27 4.03
CA LEU A 63 5.33 2.14 2.65
C LEU A 63 6.22 2.89 1.68
N LEU A 64 6.78 4.01 2.11
CA LEU A 64 7.61 4.82 1.23
C LEU A 64 9.07 4.38 1.24
N GLY A 65 9.37 3.30 1.94
CA GLY A 65 10.73 2.80 1.98
C GLY A 65 11.66 3.60 2.86
N ARG A 66 11.11 4.43 3.75
CA ARG A 66 11.93 5.31 4.58
C ARG A 66 12.21 4.73 5.96
N SER A 67 11.53 3.66 6.32
CA SER A 67 11.70 3.05 7.63
C SER A 67 11.49 1.55 7.49
N ALA A 68 12.27 0.79 8.23
CA ALA A 68 12.10 -0.66 8.26
C ALA A 68 11.00 -1.08 9.23
N GLU A 69 10.52 -0.17 10.06
CA GLU A 69 9.50 -0.50 11.02
C GLU A 69 8.12 -0.34 10.42
N ARG A 70 7.36 -1.41 10.49
CA ARG A 70 6.00 -1.39 9.95
C ARG A 70 5.04 -0.62 10.82
N SER A 71 5.15 -0.77 12.13
CA SER A 71 4.19 -0.15 13.00
C SER A 71 4.47 1.31 13.07
N GLY A 72 3.45 1.94 13.01
CA GLY A 72 3.61 3.30 12.90
C GLY A 72 3.82 4.08 14.08
N GLN A 73 3.98 3.93 14.70
CA GLN A 73 4.10 4.76 15.54
C GLN A 73 4.51 5.92 15.40
N THR A 74 4.46 6.23 15.09
CA THR A 74 5.01 7.30 14.87
C THR A 74 4.32 8.33 15.09
N ILE A 75 3.83 8.45 15.36
CA ILE A 75 3.42 9.33 15.36
C ILE A 75 3.36 9.88 16.02
N LYS A 76 3.26 9.89 16.24
CA LYS A 76 3.13 10.41 16.69
C LYS A 76 3.30 10.95 16.76
#